data_90f910d8bfa2a774505be085dcf37357
#
_entry.id   90f910d8bfa2a774505be085dcf37357
#
_cell.length_a   1.000
_cell.length_b   1.000
_cell.length_c   1.000
_cell.angle_alpha   90.00
_cell.angle_beta   90.00
_cell.angle_gamma   90.00
#
_symmetry.space_group_name_H-M   'P 1'
#
loop_
_entity.id
_entity.type
_entity.pdbx_description
1 polymer ?
#
loop_
_entity_poly.entity_id
_entity_poly.type
_entity_poly.pdbx_seq_one_letter_code
_entity_poly.pdbx_strand_id
1 'polypeptide(L)'
;MSAPSTAAAGRLAPSPSGRLHIGHARTFLVAWWRARSRQAKLTLRIEDLDAGRCSQEHIDGVLEDLEWLGLDWDGSWRLQSTGLDQMRAQAMDLAARGLAYACTCTRKEIAAAQSAPHGEEGPRYPGTCRGLYKDLDSARRSSGREPALRVLVPEGELHFVDQLHGTRAVNVQETCGDFPLLTRGGEPSYQLAVVVDDARDGVDEVVRGGDLLDVTARQIVLQRLLGYSTPRYAHVPLIVDAHGTRLAKRSAGLTLAELRARGVRPSQLVGAVARISGLPEAQEGRPHDFCAAFDLERIPAGPWWYDTDASSFRRPPYSPPEAWADVPE
;
A
#
# COMPACT_ATOMS: atom_id res chain seq x y z
N MET A 1 6.83 32.07 12.39
CA MET A 1 6.76 30.66 11.98
C MET A 1 6.16 30.65 10.59
N SER A 2 6.97 30.44 9.56
CA SER A 2 6.49 30.35 8.15
C SER A 2 5.59 29.12 8.04
N ALA A 3 4.42 29.29 7.41
CA ALA A 3 3.57 28.18 7.04
C ALA A 3 4.38 27.16 6.21
N PRO A 4 4.26 25.85 6.43
CA PRO A 4 4.94 24.87 5.60
C PRO A 4 4.48 25.07 4.17
N SER A 5 5.43 25.14 3.25
CA SER A 5 5.18 25.16 1.81
C SER A 5 4.29 23.97 1.46
N THR A 6 3.08 24.24 0.98
CA THR A 6 2.10 23.24 0.54
C THR A 6 2.45 22.71 -0.87
N ALA A 7 3.73 22.47 -1.16
CA ALA A 7 4.11 21.82 -2.39
C ALA A 7 3.56 20.38 -2.36
N ALA A 8 2.74 20.05 -3.36
CA ALA A 8 2.19 18.72 -3.51
C ALA A 8 3.30 17.65 -3.47
N ALA A 9 3.07 16.53 -2.80
CA ALA A 9 4.04 15.45 -2.67
C ALA A 9 3.40 14.06 -2.82
N GLY A 10 4.03 13.23 -3.65
CA GLY A 10 3.73 11.80 -3.78
C GLY A 10 4.91 10.95 -3.29
N ARG A 11 4.75 9.62 -3.41
CA ARG A 11 5.84 8.70 -3.08
C ARG A 11 5.80 7.43 -3.94
N LEU A 12 6.99 6.88 -4.21
CA LEU A 12 7.19 5.48 -4.59
C LEU A 12 7.59 4.71 -3.31
N ALA A 13 6.88 3.64 -3.01
CA ALA A 13 7.05 2.91 -1.75
C ALA A 13 7.10 1.39 -1.98
N PRO A 14 8.13 0.87 -2.68
CA PRO A 14 8.27 -0.56 -2.92
C PRO A 14 8.72 -1.32 -1.67
N SER A 15 8.12 -2.51 -1.43
CA SER A 15 8.61 -3.47 -0.44
C SER A 15 9.59 -4.44 -1.09
N PRO A 16 10.88 -4.51 -0.66
CA PRO A 16 11.93 -5.28 -1.30
C PRO A 16 11.88 -6.75 -0.86
N SER A 17 10.74 -7.40 -1.02
CA SER A 17 10.52 -8.81 -0.66
C SER A 17 10.59 -9.74 -1.87
N GLY A 18 11.28 -9.31 -2.93
CA GLY A 18 11.50 -9.96 -4.22
C GLY A 18 11.57 -8.94 -5.35
N ARG A 19 11.81 -9.40 -6.58
CA ARG A 19 11.87 -8.55 -7.79
C ARG A 19 10.52 -7.92 -8.08
N LEU A 20 10.52 -6.75 -8.71
CA LEU A 20 9.29 -6.10 -9.18
C LEU A 20 8.71 -6.89 -10.36
N HIS A 21 7.40 -6.92 -10.42
CA HIS A 21 6.67 -7.50 -11.56
C HIS A 21 5.88 -6.40 -12.31
N ILE A 22 5.30 -6.76 -13.43
CA ILE A 22 4.59 -5.84 -14.32
C ILE A 22 3.45 -5.06 -13.62
N GLY A 23 2.79 -5.63 -12.62
CA GLY A 23 1.78 -4.95 -11.82
C GLY A 23 2.38 -3.81 -10.98
N HIS A 24 3.57 -4.02 -10.42
CA HIS A 24 4.32 -2.95 -9.74
C HIS A 24 4.74 -1.85 -10.73
N ALA A 25 5.23 -2.24 -11.93
CA ALA A 25 5.61 -1.29 -12.97
C ALA A 25 4.45 -0.35 -13.31
N ARG A 26 3.22 -0.88 -13.50
CA ARG A 26 2.05 -0.05 -13.75
C ARG A 26 1.78 0.91 -12.62
N THR A 27 1.74 0.40 -11.38
CA THR A 27 1.43 1.23 -10.21
C THR A 27 2.46 2.36 -10.03
N PHE A 28 3.76 2.06 -10.18
CA PHE A 28 4.81 3.06 -10.02
C PHE A 28 4.86 4.06 -11.18
N LEU A 29 4.61 3.64 -12.42
CA LEU A 29 4.49 4.55 -13.56
C LEU A 29 3.31 5.50 -13.37
N VAL A 30 2.14 5.01 -12.96
CA VAL A 30 0.96 5.85 -12.69
C VAL A 30 1.24 6.83 -11.55
N ALA A 31 1.86 6.39 -10.45
CA ALA A 31 2.24 7.26 -9.34
C ALA A 31 3.24 8.33 -9.77
N TRP A 32 4.21 7.96 -10.61
CA TRP A 32 5.21 8.86 -11.17
C TRP A 32 4.58 9.88 -12.13
N TRP A 33 3.77 9.45 -13.09
CA TRP A 33 3.04 10.34 -14.00
C TRP A 33 2.15 11.32 -13.23
N ARG A 34 1.43 10.82 -12.23
CA ARG A 34 0.57 11.67 -11.41
C ARG A 34 1.35 12.74 -10.64
N ALA A 35 2.49 12.38 -10.08
CA ALA A 35 3.33 13.34 -9.39
C ALA A 35 3.96 14.35 -10.38
N ARG A 36 4.56 13.89 -11.48
CA ARG A 36 5.26 14.75 -12.44
C ARG A 36 4.30 15.64 -13.24
N SER A 37 3.11 15.18 -13.62
CA SER A 37 2.11 16.01 -14.29
C SER A 37 1.60 17.16 -13.39
N ARG A 38 1.65 16.99 -12.07
CA ARG A 38 1.30 18.02 -11.08
C ARG A 38 2.51 18.86 -10.62
N GLN A 39 3.70 18.59 -11.15
CA GLN A 39 4.95 19.18 -10.65
C GLN A 39 5.16 18.95 -9.14
N ALA A 40 4.64 17.84 -8.62
CA ALA A 40 4.73 17.46 -7.22
C ALA A 40 6.10 16.82 -6.91
N LYS A 41 6.56 17.02 -5.68
CA LYS A 41 7.72 16.28 -5.16
C LYS A 41 7.37 14.78 -5.10
N LEU A 42 8.30 13.93 -5.53
CA LEU A 42 8.16 12.48 -5.50
C LEU A 42 9.31 11.86 -4.71
N THR A 43 9.03 11.28 -3.56
CA THR A 43 10.04 10.61 -2.74
C THR A 43 10.10 9.11 -3.03
N LEU A 44 11.26 8.48 -2.77
CA LEU A 44 11.40 7.03 -2.79
C LEU A 44 11.68 6.51 -1.38
N ARG A 45 10.83 5.60 -0.91
CA ARG A 45 10.96 4.90 0.36
C ARG A 45 10.95 3.40 0.14
N ILE A 46 12.01 2.72 0.54
CA ILE A 46 12.07 1.26 0.51
C ILE A 46 11.45 0.71 1.80
N GLU A 47 10.37 -0.05 1.69
CA GLU A 47 9.60 -0.57 2.84
C GLU A 47 10.15 -1.93 3.28
N ASP A 48 11.21 -1.90 4.07
CA ASP A 48 12.06 -3.02 4.49
C ASP A 48 11.77 -3.56 5.90
N LEU A 49 10.59 -3.29 6.47
CA LEU A 49 10.27 -3.70 7.85
C LEU A 49 10.20 -5.21 8.06
N ASP A 50 9.90 -5.99 7.03
CA ASP A 50 9.93 -7.45 7.10
C ASP A 50 11.35 -7.97 6.84
N ALA A 51 12.20 -7.88 7.84
CA ALA A 51 13.60 -8.30 7.75
C ALA A 51 13.78 -9.75 7.29
N GLY A 52 12.81 -10.63 7.54
CA GLY A 52 12.85 -12.03 7.10
C GLY A 52 12.68 -12.20 5.58
N ARG A 53 12.14 -11.22 4.89
CA ARG A 53 11.91 -11.24 3.43
C ARG A 53 12.68 -10.17 2.67
N CYS A 54 13.27 -9.21 3.37
CA CYS A 54 14.01 -8.11 2.78
C CYS A 54 15.51 -8.41 2.86
N SER A 55 16.20 -8.36 1.73
CA SER A 55 17.66 -8.50 1.65
C SER A 55 18.25 -7.34 0.86
N GLN A 56 19.55 -7.09 1.00
CA GLN A 56 20.24 -6.08 0.20
C GLN A 56 20.09 -6.35 -1.29
N GLU A 57 20.18 -7.62 -1.72
CA GLU A 57 19.97 -8.03 -3.11
C GLU A 57 18.59 -7.63 -3.62
N HIS A 58 17.53 -7.77 -2.79
CA HIS A 58 16.18 -7.35 -3.17
C HIS A 58 16.07 -5.83 -3.24
N ILE A 59 16.73 -5.09 -2.35
CA ILE A 59 16.77 -3.62 -2.39
C ILE A 59 17.44 -3.15 -3.67
N ASP A 60 18.63 -3.66 -3.97
CA ASP A 60 19.38 -3.33 -5.18
C ASP A 60 18.57 -3.67 -6.43
N GLY A 61 17.92 -4.84 -6.43
CA GLY A 61 17.06 -5.26 -7.52
C GLY A 61 15.83 -4.37 -7.75
N VAL A 62 15.24 -3.83 -6.69
CA VAL A 62 14.15 -2.86 -6.79
C VAL A 62 14.64 -1.54 -7.37
N LEU A 63 15.77 -1.03 -6.92
CA LEU A 63 16.38 0.19 -7.46
C LEU A 63 16.72 0.03 -8.94
N GLU A 64 17.38 -1.08 -9.31
CA GLU A 64 17.69 -1.43 -10.70
C GLU A 64 16.43 -1.49 -11.58
N ASP A 65 15.35 -2.06 -11.08
CA ASP A 65 14.09 -2.18 -11.81
C ASP A 65 13.41 -0.80 -12.01
N LEU A 66 13.45 0.10 -11.01
CA LEU A 66 12.93 1.47 -11.12
C LEU A 66 13.76 2.31 -12.12
N GLU A 67 15.09 2.22 -12.05
CA GLU A 67 16.00 2.90 -12.98
C GLU A 67 15.81 2.37 -14.41
N TRP A 68 15.66 1.07 -14.58
CA TRP A 68 15.39 0.46 -15.89
C TRP A 68 14.07 0.97 -16.50
N LEU A 69 13.04 1.19 -15.69
CA LEU A 69 11.80 1.81 -16.16
C LEU A 69 11.97 3.31 -16.51
N GLY A 70 13.08 3.94 -16.12
CA GLY A 70 13.33 5.36 -16.29
C GLY A 70 12.60 6.23 -15.28
N LEU A 71 12.30 5.70 -14.10
CA LEU A 71 11.67 6.43 -13.00
C LEU A 71 12.74 7.10 -12.15
N ASP A 72 12.57 8.38 -11.92
CA ASP A 72 13.36 9.21 -11.01
C ASP A 72 12.55 9.61 -9.78
N TRP A 73 13.24 10.15 -8.78
CA TRP A 73 12.67 10.70 -7.55
C TRP A 73 13.47 11.89 -7.04
N ASP A 74 12.88 12.66 -6.13
CA ASP A 74 13.48 13.88 -5.61
C ASP A 74 14.26 13.62 -4.32
N GLY A 75 15.53 13.96 -4.31
CA GLY A 75 16.43 13.76 -3.18
C GLY A 75 16.92 12.32 -3.04
N SER A 76 17.38 11.99 -1.83
CA SER A 76 17.87 10.64 -1.53
C SER A 76 16.70 9.72 -1.16
N TRP A 77 16.76 8.48 -1.62
CA TRP A 77 15.87 7.43 -1.11
C TRP A 77 16.26 7.00 0.31
N ARG A 78 15.34 6.38 1.03
CA ARG A 78 15.58 5.90 2.39
C ARG A 78 14.95 4.54 2.65
N LEU A 79 15.50 3.84 3.63
CA LEU A 79 14.90 2.65 4.22
C LEU A 79 13.82 3.06 5.25
N GLN A 80 12.69 2.37 5.25
CA GLN A 80 11.63 2.57 6.24
C GLN A 80 12.11 2.20 7.66
N SER A 81 12.96 1.17 7.78
CA SER A 81 13.57 0.74 9.04
C SER A 81 14.37 1.82 9.77
N THR A 82 14.83 2.87 9.07
CA THR A 82 15.49 4.01 9.71
C THR A 82 14.56 4.89 10.55
N GLY A 83 13.23 4.69 10.45
CA GLY A 83 12.20 5.42 11.18
C GLY A 83 11.58 4.68 12.36
N LEU A 84 12.07 3.50 12.74
CA LEU A 84 11.47 2.63 13.75
C LEU A 84 11.20 3.30 15.10
N ASP A 85 12.16 4.09 15.59
CA ASP A 85 12.00 4.76 16.89
C ASP A 85 10.89 5.81 16.88
N GLN A 86 10.75 6.55 15.78
CA GLN A 86 9.65 7.50 15.61
C GLN A 86 8.30 6.77 15.58
N MET A 87 8.20 5.66 14.86
CA MET A 87 6.98 4.87 14.78
C MET A 87 6.59 4.29 16.14
N ARG A 88 7.56 3.76 16.89
CA ARG A 88 7.35 3.28 18.26
C ARG A 88 6.90 4.40 19.20
N ALA A 89 7.51 5.57 19.10
CA ALA A 89 7.12 6.73 19.91
C ALA A 89 5.67 7.16 19.63
N GLN A 90 5.23 7.18 18.38
CA GLN A 90 3.83 7.47 18.01
C GLN A 90 2.86 6.42 18.56
N ALA A 91 3.22 5.14 18.52
CA ALA A 91 2.41 4.07 19.10
C ALA A 91 2.27 4.22 20.62
N MET A 92 3.36 4.55 21.29
CA MET A 92 3.37 4.76 22.75
C MET A 92 2.63 6.03 23.17
N ASP A 93 2.67 7.10 22.35
CA ASP A 93 1.84 8.29 22.56
C ASP A 93 0.35 7.94 22.52
N LEU A 94 -0.08 7.18 21.53
CA LEU A 94 -1.48 6.71 21.48
C LEU A 94 -1.85 5.88 22.73
N ALA A 95 -0.95 5.04 23.24
CA ALA A 95 -1.17 4.29 24.46
C ALA A 95 -1.27 5.21 25.68
N ALA A 96 -0.39 6.21 25.82
CA ALA A 96 -0.42 7.18 26.91
C ALA A 96 -1.71 8.01 26.93
N ARG A 97 -2.31 8.27 25.76
CA ARG A 97 -3.59 8.95 25.58
C ARG A 97 -4.81 8.02 25.75
N GLY A 98 -4.62 6.74 26.06
CA GLY A 98 -5.70 5.76 26.20
C GLY A 98 -6.34 5.34 24.86
N LEU A 99 -5.69 5.63 23.74
CA LEU A 99 -6.15 5.30 22.38
C LEU A 99 -5.54 4.01 21.85
N ALA A 100 -4.70 3.34 22.64
CA ALA A 100 -4.17 2.02 22.37
C ALA A 100 -4.00 1.23 23.66
N TYR A 101 -3.97 -0.10 23.57
CA TYR A 101 -3.90 -1.00 24.72
C TYR A 101 -3.11 -2.28 24.43
N ALA A 102 -2.63 -2.91 25.50
CA ALA A 102 -1.87 -4.14 25.46
C ALA A 102 -2.77 -5.35 25.11
N CYS A 103 -2.31 -6.22 24.23
CA CYS A 103 -3.01 -7.43 23.80
C CYS A 103 -2.09 -8.65 23.82
N THR A 104 -2.48 -9.71 24.54
CA THR A 104 -1.73 -10.96 24.67
C THR A 104 -2.31 -12.12 23.85
N CYS A 105 -3.41 -11.89 23.09
CA CYS A 105 -4.06 -12.90 22.26
C CYS A 105 -3.16 -13.39 21.13
N THR A 106 -3.11 -14.70 20.92
CA THR A 106 -2.47 -15.33 19.75
C THR A 106 -3.39 -15.24 18.52
N ARG A 107 -2.83 -15.41 17.32
CA ARG A 107 -3.62 -15.51 16.09
C ARG A 107 -4.65 -16.64 16.17
N LYS A 108 -4.30 -17.78 16.78
CA LYS A 108 -5.19 -18.92 16.97
C LYS A 108 -6.37 -18.57 17.90
N GLU A 109 -6.11 -17.86 19.00
CA GLU A 109 -7.16 -17.41 19.93
C GLU A 109 -8.10 -16.40 19.28
N ILE A 110 -7.58 -15.49 18.46
CA ILE A 110 -8.39 -14.53 17.70
C ILE A 110 -9.28 -15.26 16.69
N ALA A 111 -8.70 -16.20 15.92
CA ALA A 111 -9.47 -16.99 14.96
C ALA A 111 -10.54 -17.86 15.63
N ALA A 112 -10.24 -18.48 16.78
CA ALA A 112 -11.18 -19.32 17.53
C ALA A 112 -12.34 -18.53 18.16
N ALA A 113 -12.16 -17.23 18.41
CA ALA A 113 -13.21 -16.37 18.97
C ALA A 113 -14.26 -15.92 17.93
N GLN A 114 -14.13 -16.35 16.69
CA GLN A 114 -15.03 -15.97 15.59
C GLN A 114 -15.90 -17.14 15.16
N SER A 115 -17.18 -16.86 14.93
CA SER A 115 -18.21 -17.84 14.55
C SER A 115 -18.49 -17.93 13.05
N ALA A 116 -17.84 -17.12 12.20
CA ALA A 116 -18.07 -17.06 10.76
C ALA A 116 -16.78 -17.14 9.95
N PRO A 117 -16.81 -17.67 8.71
CA PRO A 117 -15.67 -17.63 7.79
C PRO A 117 -15.26 -16.19 7.46
N HIS A 118 -13.96 -15.96 7.32
CA HIS A 118 -13.38 -14.64 7.08
C HIS A 118 -13.10 -14.41 5.61
N GLY A 119 -13.24 -13.15 5.17
CA GLY A 119 -12.71 -12.71 3.89
C GLY A 119 -11.17 -12.74 3.85
N GLU A 120 -10.57 -12.33 2.75
CA GLU A 120 -9.12 -12.35 2.48
C GLU A 120 -8.28 -11.59 3.52
N GLU A 121 -8.87 -10.66 4.27
CA GLU A 121 -8.20 -9.82 5.27
C GLU A 121 -7.86 -10.51 6.60
N GLY A 122 -8.31 -11.75 6.79
CA GLY A 122 -8.11 -12.50 8.03
C GLY A 122 -9.13 -12.15 9.14
N PRO A 123 -8.97 -12.73 10.35
CA PRO A 123 -9.97 -12.65 11.38
C PRO A 123 -10.08 -11.26 12.04
N ARG A 124 -11.30 -10.74 12.17
CA ARG A 124 -11.62 -9.55 12.95
C ARG A 124 -11.22 -9.75 14.42
N TYR A 125 -10.56 -8.78 15.01
CA TYR A 125 -10.24 -8.85 16.45
C TYR A 125 -11.46 -8.47 17.31
N PRO A 126 -11.91 -9.33 18.24
CA PRO A 126 -13.15 -9.12 19.01
C PRO A 126 -13.02 -8.15 20.20
N GLY A 127 -11.83 -7.57 20.44
CA GLY A 127 -11.63 -6.66 21.57
C GLY A 127 -11.33 -7.35 22.91
N THR A 128 -11.01 -8.63 22.93
CA THR A 128 -10.84 -9.46 24.14
C THR A 128 -9.95 -8.83 25.23
N CYS A 129 -8.91 -8.09 24.87
CA CYS A 129 -8.00 -7.48 25.84
C CYS A 129 -8.29 -5.98 26.13
N ARG A 130 -9.39 -5.43 25.61
CA ARG A 130 -9.78 -4.03 25.91
C ARG A 130 -9.99 -3.86 27.41
N GLY A 131 -9.29 -2.87 28.02
CA GLY A 131 -9.41 -2.58 29.44
C GLY A 131 -8.89 -3.65 30.41
N LEU A 132 -8.33 -4.76 29.89
CA LEU A 132 -7.87 -5.87 30.73
C LEU A 132 -6.55 -5.59 31.43
N TYR A 133 -5.67 -4.84 30.79
CA TYR A 133 -4.32 -4.52 31.29
C TYR A 133 -4.12 -3.01 31.35
N LYS A 134 -3.41 -2.57 32.41
CA LYS A 134 -3.07 -1.15 32.58
C LYS A 134 -2.04 -0.68 31.53
N ASP A 135 -1.06 -1.52 31.21
CA ASP A 135 0.05 -1.24 30.33
C ASP A 135 0.68 -2.54 29.80
N LEU A 136 1.68 -2.43 28.92
CA LEU A 136 2.39 -3.57 28.34
C LEU A 136 3.08 -4.43 29.43
N ASP A 137 3.64 -3.81 30.46
CA ASP A 137 4.33 -4.53 31.53
C ASP A 137 3.38 -5.32 32.41
N SER A 138 2.22 -4.77 32.72
CA SER A 138 1.17 -5.49 33.46
C SER A 138 0.63 -6.66 32.66
N ALA A 139 0.46 -6.48 31.35
CA ALA A 139 0.06 -7.56 30.44
C ALA A 139 1.09 -8.68 30.39
N ARG A 140 2.39 -8.34 30.29
CA ARG A 140 3.49 -9.32 30.32
C ARG A 140 3.53 -10.10 31.62
N ARG A 141 3.47 -9.40 32.77
CA ARG A 141 3.49 -10.07 34.10
C ARG A 141 2.29 -10.97 34.31
N SER A 142 1.09 -10.53 33.92
CA SER A 142 -0.14 -11.29 34.17
C SER A 142 -0.31 -12.50 33.24
N SER A 143 0.12 -12.41 32.00
CA SER A 143 -0.09 -13.45 30.99
C SER A 143 1.12 -14.36 30.78
N GLY A 144 2.32 -13.95 31.20
CA GLY A 144 3.58 -14.62 30.88
C GLY A 144 3.98 -14.51 29.39
N ARG A 145 3.33 -13.62 28.62
CA ARG A 145 3.51 -13.49 27.16
C ARG A 145 3.93 -12.06 26.81
N GLU A 146 4.73 -11.93 25.77
CA GLU A 146 4.99 -10.59 25.17
C GLU A 146 3.69 -10.05 24.55
N PRO A 147 3.25 -8.85 24.96
CA PRO A 147 2.04 -8.24 24.42
C PRO A 147 2.33 -7.52 23.09
N ALA A 148 1.34 -7.50 22.23
CA ALA A 148 1.23 -6.55 21.13
C ALA A 148 0.55 -5.26 21.65
N LEU A 149 0.76 -4.14 20.98
CA LEU A 149 -0.02 -2.92 21.20
C LEU A 149 -1.08 -2.79 20.10
N ARG A 150 -2.36 -2.66 20.45
CA ARG A 150 -3.45 -2.47 19.50
C ARG A 150 -4.05 -1.08 19.63
N VAL A 151 -4.42 -0.48 18.50
CA VAL A 151 -5.22 0.75 18.49
C VAL A 151 -6.63 0.43 18.97
N LEU A 152 -7.25 1.37 19.69
CA LEU A 152 -8.67 1.37 20.00
C LEU A 152 -9.39 2.03 18.81
N VAL A 153 -10.01 1.22 17.94
CA VAL A 153 -10.74 1.71 16.78
C VAL A 153 -12.03 2.39 17.22
N PRO A 154 -12.25 3.67 16.82
CA PRO A 154 -13.51 4.36 17.11
C PRO A 154 -14.71 3.66 16.49
N GLU A 155 -15.88 3.80 17.11
CA GLU A 155 -17.16 3.33 16.57
C GLU A 155 -17.62 4.20 15.40
N GLY A 156 -18.43 3.60 14.52
CA GLY A 156 -19.07 4.29 13.42
C GLY A 156 -18.40 4.09 12.07
N GLU A 157 -19.05 4.62 11.07
CA GLU A 157 -18.67 4.48 9.68
C GLU A 157 -17.70 5.61 9.28
N LEU A 158 -16.64 5.23 8.60
CA LEU A 158 -15.65 6.15 8.06
C LEU A 158 -15.90 6.31 6.56
N HIS A 159 -16.12 7.54 6.14
CA HIS A 159 -16.27 7.90 4.73
C HIS A 159 -15.00 8.53 4.19
N PHE A 160 -14.61 8.12 2.99
CA PHE A 160 -13.53 8.75 2.21
C PHE A 160 -13.82 8.64 0.71
N VAL A 161 -13.13 9.44 -0.08
CA VAL A 161 -13.22 9.40 -1.54
C VAL A 161 -11.91 8.88 -2.10
N ASP A 162 -11.98 7.80 -2.87
CA ASP A 162 -10.89 7.35 -3.73
C ASP A 162 -11.06 7.94 -5.13
N GLN A 163 -9.99 8.47 -5.71
CA GLN A 163 -10.08 9.17 -7.00
C GLN A 163 -10.41 8.23 -8.18
N LEU A 164 -10.20 6.92 -8.03
CA LEU A 164 -10.48 5.91 -9.06
C LEU A 164 -11.65 4.98 -8.71
N HIS A 165 -12.03 4.90 -7.43
CA HIS A 165 -13.09 4.01 -6.94
C HIS A 165 -14.27 4.76 -6.30
N GLY A 166 -14.28 6.11 -6.36
CA GLY A 166 -15.37 6.92 -5.83
C GLY A 166 -15.48 6.91 -4.30
N THR A 167 -16.67 7.21 -3.82
CA THR A 167 -16.98 7.27 -2.38
C THR A 167 -17.00 5.88 -1.76
N ARG A 168 -16.31 5.75 -0.64
CA ARG A 168 -16.24 4.51 0.16
C ARG A 168 -16.73 4.81 1.56
N ALA A 169 -17.47 3.86 2.13
CA ALA A 169 -17.98 3.88 3.49
C ALA A 169 -17.56 2.56 4.16
N VAL A 170 -16.81 2.63 5.27
CA VAL A 170 -16.22 1.46 5.92
C VAL A 170 -16.36 1.58 7.42
N ASN A 171 -16.99 0.60 8.07
CA ASN A 171 -16.95 0.43 9.52
C ASN A 171 -15.72 -0.42 9.89
N VAL A 172 -14.61 0.24 10.25
CA VAL A 172 -13.34 -0.44 10.55
C VAL A 172 -13.47 -1.37 11.76
N GLN A 173 -14.34 -1.03 12.73
CA GLN A 173 -14.56 -1.88 13.90
C GLN A 173 -15.25 -3.18 13.52
N GLU A 174 -16.16 -3.17 12.54
CA GLU A 174 -16.87 -4.36 12.07
C GLU A 174 -16.03 -5.21 11.11
N THR A 175 -15.26 -4.58 10.24
CA THR A 175 -14.46 -5.28 9.23
C THR A 175 -13.17 -5.87 9.80
N CYS A 176 -12.45 -5.11 10.65
CA CYS A 176 -11.15 -5.50 11.17
C CYS A 176 -11.11 -5.60 12.70
N GLY A 177 -11.84 -4.74 13.41
CA GLY A 177 -11.66 -4.51 14.84
C GLY A 177 -10.38 -3.77 15.15
N ASP A 178 -9.92 -3.85 16.39
CA ASP A 178 -8.67 -3.21 16.83
C ASP A 178 -7.46 -3.93 16.23
N PHE A 179 -6.74 -3.24 15.38
CA PHE A 179 -5.58 -3.80 14.70
C PHE A 179 -4.27 -3.43 15.43
N PRO A 180 -3.19 -4.21 15.24
CA PRO A 180 -1.92 -3.94 15.91
C PRO A 180 -1.25 -2.67 15.39
N LEU A 181 -0.71 -1.87 16.32
CA LEU A 181 0.26 -0.81 16.09
C LEU A 181 1.68 -1.35 16.19
N LEU A 182 1.94 -2.12 17.25
CA LEU A 182 3.19 -2.85 17.44
C LEU A 182 2.89 -4.35 17.55
N THR A 183 3.74 -5.15 16.92
CA THR A 183 3.75 -6.61 17.07
C THR A 183 4.21 -6.99 18.48
N ARG A 184 4.17 -8.29 18.83
CA ARG A 184 4.72 -8.81 20.09
C ARG A 184 6.22 -8.61 20.22
N GLY A 185 6.95 -8.51 19.09
CA GLY A 185 8.38 -8.18 19.08
C GLY A 185 8.67 -6.69 19.22
N GLY A 186 7.63 -5.82 19.33
CA GLY A 186 7.79 -4.38 19.37
C GLY A 186 8.03 -3.74 18.00
N GLU A 187 7.88 -4.51 16.91
CA GLU A 187 8.01 -3.99 15.56
C GLU A 187 6.74 -3.27 15.12
N PRO A 188 6.85 -2.08 14.49
CA PRO A 188 5.70 -1.38 13.93
C PRO A 188 4.94 -2.23 12.90
N SER A 189 3.62 -2.16 12.94
CA SER A 189 2.80 -2.73 11.89
C SER A 189 2.92 -1.91 10.60
N TYR A 190 2.61 -2.54 9.46
CA TYR A 190 2.55 -1.87 8.16
C TYR A 190 1.67 -0.61 8.20
N GLN A 191 0.49 -0.69 8.82
CA GLN A 191 -0.45 0.43 8.89
C GLN A 191 0.14 1.65 9.62
N LEU A 192 0.77 1.43 10.76
CA LEU A 192 1.42 2.50 11.51
C LEU A 192 2.61 3.08 10.73
N ALA A 193 3.46 2.22 10.19
CA ALA A 193 4.68 2.63 9.51
C ALA A 193 4.41 3.53 8.30
N VAL A 194 3.48 3.12 7.44
CA VAL A 194 3.10 3.89 6.25
C VAL A 194 2.53 5.25 6.65
N VAL A 195 1.64 5.30 7.65
CA VAL A 195 1.01 6.55 8.10
C VAL A 195 2.03 7.54 8.68
N VAL A 196 2.93 7.05 9.53
CA VAL A 196 3.97 7.90 10.14
C VAL A 196 4.94 8.41 9.07
N ASP A 197 5.34 7.55 8.16
CA ASP A 197 6.28 7.91 7.10
C ASP A 197 5.67 8.86 6.07
N ASP A 198 4.43 8.64 5.64
CA ASP A 198 3.75 9.53 4.69
C ASP A 198 3.56 10.94 5.30
N ALA A 199 3.23 11.01 6.59
CA ALA A 199 3.17 12.29 7.31
C ALA A 199 4.55 12.98 7.41
N ARG A 200 5.61 12.22 7.72
CA ARG A 200 7.00 12.73 7.78
C ARG A 200 7.48 13.27 6.43
N ASP A 201 7.14 12.57 5.36
CA ASP A 201 7.55 12.94 4.00
C ASP A 201 6.67 14.05 3.39
N GLY A 202 5.60 14.45 4.09
CA GLY A 202 4.65 15.48 3.64
C GLY A 202 3.80 15.02 2.46
N VAL A 203 3.53 13.71 2.34
CA VAL A 203 2.74 13.12 1.26
C VAL A 203 1.30 13.62 1.34
N ASP A 204 0.83 14.30 0.29
CA ASP A 204 -0.54 14.80 0.16
C ASP A 204 -1.41 13.95 -0.79
N GLU A 205 -0.79 13.04 -1.53
CA GLU A 205 -1.49 12.10 -2.42
C GLU A 205 -0.81 10.73 -2.45
N VAL A 206 -1.60 9.69 -2.24
CA VAL A 206 -1.19 8.29 -2.23
C VAL A 206 -1.74 7.59 -3.45
N VAL A 207 -0.90 7.34 -4.45
CA VAL A 207 -1.20 6.49 -5.59
C VAL A 207 -0.56 5.12 -5.35
N ARG A 208 -1.36 4.03 -5.38
CA ARG A 208 -0.90 2.67 -5.10
C ARG A 208 -1.80 1.60 -5.72
N GLY A 209 -1.47 0.33 -5.57
CA GLY A 209 -2.26 -0.77 -6.11
C GLY A 209 -3.62 -0.93 -5.43
N GLY A 210 -4.63 -1.34 -6.20
CA GLY A 210 -6.01 -1.53 -5.75
C GLY A 210 -6.20 -2.58 -4.65
N ASP A 211 -5.22 -3.48 -4.47
CA ASP A 211 -5.17 -4.45 -3.38
C ASP A 211 -5.03 -3.84 -1.98
N LEU A 212 -4.73 -2.55 -1.90
CA LEU A 212 -4.63 -1.78 -0.66
C LEU A 212 -5.84 -0.88 -0.39
N LEU A 213 -6.88 -0.94 -1.23
CA LEU A 213 -8.08 -0.12 -1.07
C LEU A 213 -8.76 -0.38 0.29
N ASP A 214 -8.98 -1.65 0.62
CA ASP A 214 -9.71 -2.04 1.83
C ASP A 214 -8.98 -1.70 3.14
N VAL A 215 -7.65 -1.60 3.10
CA VAL A 215 -6.87 -1.22 4.29
C VAL A 215 -6.78 0.30 4.50
N THR A 216 -7.23 1.10 3.53
CA THR A 216 -7.15 2.57 3.55
C THR A 216 -7.88 3.18 4.74
N ALA A 217 -9.07 2.67 5.06
CA ALA A 217 -9.85 3.14 6.21
C ALA A 217 -9.08 3.00 7.54
N ARG A 218 -8.29 1.94 7.73
CA ARG A 218 -7.42 1.74 8.91
C ARG A 218 -6.35 2.82 9.00
N GLN A 219 -5.76 3.18 7.87
CA GLN A 219 -4.74 4.24 7.80
C GLN A 219 -5.36 5.60 8.10
N ILE A 220 -6.55 5.89 7.59
CA ILE A 220 -7.28 7.14 7.89
C ILE A 220 -7.64 7.24 9.39
N VAL A 221 -8.04 6.13 10.02
CA VAL A 221 -8.24 6.09 11.48
C VAL A 221 -6.96 6.50 12.20
N LEU A 222 -5.80 5.92 11.83
CA LEU A 222 -4.52 6.29 12.45
C LEU A 222 -4.14 7.74 12.21
N GLN A 223 -4.31 8.24 10.99
CA GLN A 223 -4.04 9.65 10.66
C GLN A 223 -4.84 10.59 11.57
N ARG A 224 -6.14 10.32 11.74
CA ARG A 224 -7.00 11.13 12.64
C ARG A 224 -6.57 11.04 14.08
N LEU A 225 -6.27 9.86 14.61
CA LEU A 225 -5.82 9.65 15.99
C LEU A 225 -4.46 10.30 16.27
N LEU A 226 -3.56 10.32 15.29
CA LEU A 226 -2.24 10.95 15.37
C LEU A 226 -2.27 12.45 15.04
N GLY A 227 -3.41 13.00 14.60
CA GLY A 227 -3.54 14.40 14.22
C GLY A 227 -2.85 14.74 12.88
N TYR A 228 -2.66 13.76 12.01
CA TYR A 228 -2.09 13.96 10.69
C TYR A 228 -3.16 14.30 9.65
N SER A 229 -2.78 15.05 8.64
CA SER A 229 -3.63 15.28 7.47
C SER A 229 -3.87 13.98 6.72
N THR A 230 -5.10 13.76 6.25
CA THR A 230 -5.42 12.62 5.38
C THR A 230 -5.04 12.97 3.94
N PRO A 231 -4.13 12.22 3.28
CA PRO A 231 -3.82 12.43 1.87
C PRO A 231 -5.00 12.04 0.98
N ARG A 232 -4.99 12.51 -0.26
CA ARG A 232 -5.89 11.99 -1.30
C ARG A 232 -5.41 10.59 -1.68
N TYR A 233 -6.37 9.71 -1.99
CA TYR A 233 -6.07 8.33 -2.37
C TYR A 233 -6.50 8.05 -3.81
N ALA A 234 -5.68 7.30 -4.54
CA ALA A 234 -5.99 6.73 -5.84
C ALA A 234 -5.45 5.29 -5.90
N HIS A 235 -6.36 4.33 -6.02
CA HIS A 235 -6.01 2.92 -6.08
C HIS A 235 -6.06 2.41 -7.52
N VAL A 236 -4.89 2.17 -8.10
CA VAL A 236 -4.73 1.73 -9.49
C VAL A 236 -5.25 0.30 -9.64
N PRO A 237 -6.15 0.03 -10.61
CA PRO A 237 -6.65 -1.32 -10.86
C PRO A 237 -5.52 -2.31 -11.12
N LEU A 238 -5.66 -3.53 -10.60
CA LEU A 238 -4.60 -4.54 -10.61
C LEU A 238 -4.31 -5.08 -12.01
N ILE A 239 -3.09 -5.57 -12.20
CA ILE A 239 -2.78 -6.54 -13.25
C ILE A 239 -2.95 -7.93 -12.65
N VAL A 240 -3.71 -8.77 -13.35
CA VAL A 240 -4.03 -10.15 -12.96
C VAL A 240 -3.43 -11.13 -13.96
N ASP A 241 -3.48 -12.42 -13.65
CA ASP A 241 -3.17 -13.47 -14.62
C ASP A 241 -4.38 -13.76 -15.54
N ALA A 242 -4.22 -14.68 -16.49
CA ALA A 242 -5.27 -15.07 -17.43
C ALA A 242 -6.51 -15.69 -16.73
N HIS A 243 -6.41 -16.07 -15.46
CA HIS A 243 -7.48 -16.65 -14.64
C HIS A 243 -8.12 -15.62 -13.69
N GLY A 244 -7.68 -14.34 -13.75
CA GLY A 244 -8.15 -13.28 -12.86
C GLY A 244 -7.54 -13.27 -11.47
N THR A 245 -6.56 -14.12 -11.24
CA THR A 245 -5.86 -14.16 -9.98
C THR A 245 -4.82 -13.05 -9.95
N ARG A 246 -4.70 -12.37 -8.82
CA ARG A 246 -3.66 -11.36 -8.60
C ARG A 246 -2.29 -11.95 -8.91
N LEU A 247 -1.48 -11.22 -9.67
CA LEU A 247 -0.10 -11.61 -9.90
C LEU A 247 0.64 -11.70 -8.57
N ALA A 248 1.02 -12.92 -8.19
CA ALA A 248 1.87 -13.16 -7.04
C ALA A 248 3.34 -13.09 -7.47
N LYS A 249 4.25 -12.88 -6.51
CA LYS A 249 5.72 -12.90 -6.73
C LYS A 249 6.24 -14.22 -7.33
N ARG A 250 5.39 -15.26 -7.36
CA ARG A 250 5.69 -16.58 -7.96
C ARG A 250 5.08 -16.77 -9.35
N SER A 251 4.41 -15.75 -9.90
CA SER A 251 3.89 -15.81 -11.27
C SER A 251 5.08 -15.80 -12.23
N ALA A 252 5.44 -16.98 -12.72
CA ALA A 252 6.60 -17.18 -13.59
C ALA A 252 6.51 -16.28 -14.84
N GLY A 253 7.60 -15.61 -15.13
CA GLY A 253 7.76 -14.90 -16.41
C GLY A 253 7.29 -13.45 -16.44
N LEU A 254 6.86 -12.84 -15.32
CA LEU A 254 6.31 -11.50 -15.28
C LEU A 254 7.09 -10.51 -14.39
N THR A 255 8.25 -10.90 -13.88
CA THR A 255 9.16 -9.94 -13.23
C THR A 255 9.84 -9.05 -14.28
N LEU A 256 10.20 -7.83 -13.88
CA LEU A 256 10.89 -6.91 -14.79
C LEU A 256 12.25 -7.48 -15.23
N ALA A 257 12.94 -8.18 -14.34
CA ALA A 257 14.19 -8.86 -14.66
C ALA A 257 13.99 -9.95 -15.75
N GLU A 258 12.92 -10.76 -15.68
CA GLU A 258 12.61 -11.77 -16.68
C GLU A 258 12.21 -11.14 -18.02
N LEU A 259 11.43 -10.06 -18.02
CA LEU A 259 11.09 -9.33 -19.25
C LEU A 259 12.34 -8.76 -19.90
N ARG A 260 13.25 -8.19 -19.12
CA ARG A 260 14.55 -7.68 -19.59
C ARG A 260 15.41 -8.80 -20.18
N ALA A 261 15.48 -9.96 -19.53
CA ALA A 261 16.20 -11.12 -20.03
C ALA A 261 15.64 -11.68 -21.36
N ARG A 262 14.34 -11.48 -21.62
CA ARG A 262 13.67 -11.80 -22.88
C ARG A 262 13.85 -10.72 -23.97
N GLY A 263 14.61 -9.65 -23.70
CA GLY A 263 14.87 -8.58 -24.65
C GLY A 263 13.78 -7.50 -24.72
N VAL A 264 12.82 -7.48 -23.79
CA VAL A 264 11.84 -6.39 -23.71
C VAL A 264 12.54 -5.10 -23.33
N ARG A 265 12.37 -4.07 -24.16
CA ARG A 265 12.93 -2.74 -23.89
C ARG A 265 12.03 -1.97 -22.91
N PRO A 266 12.58 -1.12 -22.04
CA PRO A 266 11.78 -0.31 -21.12
C PRO A 266 10.75 0.55 -21.86
N SER A 267 11.12 1.16 -23.02
CA SER A 267 10.20 1.95 -23.83
C SER A 267 8.96 1.20 -24.30
N GLN A 268 9.11 -0.09 -24.62
CA GLN A 268 7.99 -0.95 -25.01
C GLN A 268 7.03 -1.18 -23.85
N LEU A 269 7.58 -1.51 -22.67
CA LEU A 269 6.76 -1.74 -21.48
C LEU A 269 6.09 -0.44 -21.00
N VAL A 270 6.81 0.67 -20.98
CA VAL A 270 6.26 1.98 -20.58
C VAL A 270 5.12 2.40 -21.50
N GLY A 271 5.29 2.29 -22.83
CA GLY A 271 4.22 2.58 -23.78
C GLY A 271 3.02 1.64 -23.66
N ALA A 272 3.26 0.35 -23.41
CA ALA A 272 2.19 -0.61 -23.17
C ALA A 272 1.40 -0.29 -21.89
N VAL A 273 2.08 0.09 -20.81
CA VAL A 273 1.46 0.53 -19.56
C VAL A 273 0.70 1.85 -19.76
N ALA A 274 1.24 2.78 -20.54
CA ALA A 274 0.55 4.04 -20.85
C ALA A 274 -0.79 3.80 -21.55
N ARG A 275 -0.84 2.86 -22.53
CA ARG A 275 -2.08 2.51 -23.22
C ARG A 275 -3.18 2.04 -22.27
N ILE A 276 -2.86 1.17 -21.32
CA ILE A 276 -3.83 0.66 -20.34
C ILE A 276 -4.09 1.62 -19.17
N SER A 277 -3.40 2.75 -19.15
CA SER A 277 -3.51 3.78 -18.12
C SER A 277 -4.09 5.09 -18.65
N GLY A 278 -4.97 5.00 -19.67
CA GLY A 278 -5.74 6.14 -20.18
C GLY A 278 -5.13 6.84 -21.40
N LEU A 279 -4.05 6.31 -21.99
CA LEU A 279 -3.40 6.85 -23.19
C LEU A 279 -3.41 5.82 -24.33
N PRO A 280 -4.58 5.49 -24.92
CA PRO A 280 -4.74 4.36 -25.87
C PRO A 280 -3.83 4.46 -27.10
N GLU A 281 -3.47 5.67 -27.53
CA GLU A 281 -2.61 5.93 -28.68
C GLU A 281 -1.11 5.95 -28.34
N ALA A 282 -0.73 5.68 -27.08
CA ALA A 282 0.66 5.70 -26.67
C ALA A 282 1.50 4.71 -27.46
N GLN A 283 2.60 5.20 -28.04
CA GLN A 283 3.62 4.39 -28.70
C GLN A 283 4.70 3.99 -27.69
N GLU A 284 5.76 3.32 -28.14
CA GLU A 284 6.94 3.13 -27.31
C GLU A 284 7.52 4.49 -26.91
N GLY A 285 7.93 4.63 -25.63
CA GLY A 285 8.46 5.88 -25.12
C GLY A 285 9.00 5.77 -23.71
N ARG A 286 9.64 6.83 -23.24
CA ARG A 286 10.08 6.97 -21.85
C ARG A 286 8.94 7.51 -20.99
N PRO A 287 8.97 7.39 -19.65
CA PRO A 287 7.94 7.95 -18.78
C PRO A 287 7.62 9.42 -19.05
N HIS A 288 8.64 10.25 -19.27
CA HIS A 288 8.48 11.69 -19.56
C HIS A 288 7.65 11.98 -20.81
N ASP A 289 7.71 11.12 -21.82
CA ASP A 289 7.03 11.35 -23.10
C ASP A 289 5.49 11.34 -22.93
N PHE A 290 4.99 10.73 -21.87
CA PHE A 290 3.55 10.60 -21.56
C PHE A 290 3.05 11.57 -20.48
N CYS A 291 3.93 12.26 -19.78
CA CYS A 291 3.62 13.03 -18.58
C CYS A 291 2.60 14.15 -18.85
N ALA A 292 2.76 14.88 -19.96
CA ALA A 292 1.89 16.00 -20.30
C ALA A 292 0.47 15.57 -20.72
N ALA A 293 0.34 14.35 -21.26
CA ALA A 293 -0.94 13.79 -21.70
C ALA A 293 -1.63 12.93 -20.61
N PHE A 294 -0.92 12.63 -19.53
CA PHE A 294 -1.45 11.76 -18.48
C PHE A 294 -2.53 12.46 -17.64
N ASP A 295 -3.66 11.77 -17.51
CA ASP A 295 -4.78 12.17 -16.66
C ASP A 295 -5.25 10.98 -15.84
N LEU A 296 -5.23 11.13 -14.51
CA LEU A 296 -5.61 10.06 -13.59
C LEU A 296 -7.08 9.61 -13.80
N GLU A 297 -7.97 10.55 -14.13
CA GLU A 297 -9.40 10.28 -14.31
C GLU A 297 -9.70 9.44 -15.57
N ARG A 298 -8.74 9.35 -16.49
CA ARG A 298 -8.84 8.52 -17.69
C ARG A 298 -8.39 7.08 -17.49
N ILE A 299 -7.90 6.71 -16.32
CA ILE A 299 -7.50 5.33 -16.05
C ILE A 299 -8.75 4.44 -16.11
N PRO A 300 -8.78 3.46 -17.03
CA PRO A 300 -9.95 2.60 -17.17
C PRO A 300 -10.15 1.73 -15.94
N ALA A 301 -11.40 1.63 -15.48
CA ALA A 301 -11.79 0.74 -14.40
C ALA A 301 -11.51 -0.73 -14.72
N GLY A 302 -11.37 -1.55 -13.67
CA GLY A 302 -11.20 -2.99 -13.74
C GLY A 302 -9.78 -3.44 -14.05
N PRO A 303 -9.54 -4.74 -13.87
CA PRO A 303 -8.21 -5.32 -14.03
C PRO A 303 -7.81 -5.45 -15.51
N TRP A 304 -6.50 -5.60 -15.70
CA TRP A 304 -5.88 -5.99 -16.95
C TRP A 304 -5.04 -7.24 -16.72
N TRP A 305 -4.86 -8.07 -17.75
CA TRP A 305 -3.87 -9.13 -17.71
C TRP A 305 -2.83 -8.97 -18.80
N TYR A 306 -1.63 -9.46 -18.54
CA TYR A 306 -0.54 -9.41 -19.51
C TYR A 306 -0.38 -10.75 -20.19
N ASP A 307 -0.56 -10.74 -21.51
CA ASP A 307 -0.35 -11.88 -22.37
C ASP A 307 1.13 -11.96 -22.74
N THR A 308 1.83 -12.94 -22.18
CA THR A 308 3.28 -13.13 -22.41
C THR A 308 3.60 -13.53 -23.84
N ASP A 309 2.70 -14.25 -24.50
CA ASP A 309 2.92 -14.72 -25.88
C ASP A 309 2.74 -13.57 -26.87
N ALA A 310 1.76 -12.72 -26.63
CA ALA A 310 1.54 -11.52 -27.43
C ALA A 310 2.35 -10.30 -26.96
N SER A 311 3.08 -10.39 -25.85
CA SER A 311 3.78 -9.26 -25.20
C SER A 311 2.90 -8.01 -25.05
N SER A 312 1.62 -8.21 -24.70
CA SER A 312 0.60 -7.15 -24.68
C SER A 312 -0.37 -7.30 -23.52
N PHE A 313 -0.99 -6.19 -23.12
CA PHE A 313 -2.07 -6.20 -22.14
C PHE A 313 -3.41 -6.46 -22.81
N ARG A 314 -4.27 -7.23 -22.16
CA ARG A 314 -5.64 -7.53 -22.59
C ARG A 314 -6.63 -7.36 -21.45
N ARG A 315 -7.90 -7.13 -21.80
CA ARG A 315 -8.98 -7.27 -20.84
C ARG A 315 -9.21 -8.74 -20.53
N PRO A 316 -9.48 -9.11 -19.27
CA PRO A 316 -9.83 -10.48 -18.94
C PRO A 316 -11.05 -10.94 -19.74
N PRO A 317 -11.07 -12.18 -20.26
CA PRO A 317 -12.20 -12.71 -21.02
C PRO A 317 -13.43 -13.07 -20.16
N TYR A 318 -13.36 -12.85 -18.85
CA TYR A 318 -14.41 -13.13 -17.87
C TYR A 318 -14.86 -11.84 -17.18
N SER A 319 -16.11 -11.84 -16.70
CA SER A 319 -16.58 -10.77 -15.81
C SER A 319 -15.78 -10.80 -14.51
N PRO A 320 -15.29 -9.65 -14.03
CA PRO A 320 -14.60 -9.61 -12.75
C PRO A 320 -15.52 -10.13 -11.63
N PRO A 321 -14.99 -10.72 -10.54
CA PRO A 321 -15.76 -11.08 -9.37
C PRO A 321 -16.61 -9.87 -8.90
N GLU A 322 -17.80 -10.13 -8.33
CA GLU A 322 -18.74 -9.08 -7.89
C GLU A 322 -18.11 -8.03 -6.97
N ALA A 323 -17.09 -8.41 -6.19
CA ALA A 323 -16.30 -7.50 -5.36
C ALA A 323 -15.58 -6.38 -6.15
N TRP A 324 -15.54 -6.44 -7.49
CA TRP A 324 -14.90 -5.48 -8.39
C TRP A 324 -15.90 -4.79 -9.31
N ALA A 325 -17.18 -5.17 -9.19
CA ALA A 325 -18.27 -4.73 -10.06
C ALA A 325 -18.92 -3.39 -9.63
N ASP A 326 -18.62 -2.89 -8.44
CA ASP A 326 -19.22 -1.67 -7.88
C ASP A 326 -18.55 -0.36 -8.38
N VAL A 327 -18.04 -0.36 -9.59
CA VAL A 327 -17.59 0.87 -10.24
C VAL A 327 -18.63 1.22 -11.31
N PRO A 328 -19.40 2.32 -11.14
CA PRO A 328 -20.33 2.79 -12.18
C PRO A 328 -19.58 3.02 -13.51
N GLU A 329 -20.23 2.69 -14.63
CA GLU A 329 -19.77 2.96 -15.99
C GLU A 329 -19.49 4.45 -16.25
#